data_c965840c2f42b0ea13eae2bf83cb3c72
#
_entry.id   c965840c2f42b0ea13eae2bf83cb3c72
#
_cell.length_a   1.000
_cell.length_b   1.000
_cell.length_c   1.000
_cell.angle_alpha   90.00
_cell.angle_beta   90.00
_cell.angle_gamma   90.00
#
_symmetry.space_group_name_H-M   'P 1'
#
loop_
_entity.id
_entity.type
_entity.pdbx_description
1 polymer ?
#
loop_
_entity_poly.entity_id
_entity_poly.type
_entity_poly.pdbx_seq_one_letter_code
_entity_poly.pdbx_strand_id
1 'polypeptide(L)'
;MKKPTDSELRAAVEKAEVFLDAIEKHEWQKAEELAGPRAGWQLDAERLADAWAQVIALGGELERRGTPTSLALSGGVVVVEEPLYMEAADLVARVSYNRDGDMVGLWFLPSAQTLAGEQQ
;
A
#
# COMPACT_ATOMS: atom_id res chain seq x y z
N MET A 1 19.00 -6.90 -15.92
CA MET A 1 18.22 -5.79 -15.36
C MET A 1 18.61 -5.56 -13.92
N LYS A 2 18.78 -4.31 -13.55
CA LYS A 2 19.24 -3.93 -12.22
C LYS A 2 18.16 -4.15 -11.17
N LYS A 3 18.51 -4.75 -10.05
CA LYS A 3 17.59 -4.87 -8.91
C LYS A 3 17.52 -3.52 -8.19
N PRO A 4 16.38 -3.21 -7.56
CA PRO A 4 16.28 -2.01 -6.73
C PRO A 4 17.35 -2.01 -5.64
N THR A 5 17.93 -0.84 -5.38
CA THR A 5 18.90 -0.65 -4.30
C THR A 5 18.17 -0.51 -2.97
N ASP A 6 18.92 -0.63 -1.86
CA ASP A 6 18.34 -0.41 -0.53
C ASP A 6 17.76 1.00 -0.41
N SER A 7 18.40 1.99 -1.05
CA SER A 7 17.90 3.35 -1.06
C SER A 7 16.56 3.45 -1.79
N GLU A 8 16.41 2.74 -2.90
CA GLU A 8 15.15 2.71 -3.66
C GLU A 8 14.05 1.99 -2.88
N LEU A 9 14.39 0.93 -2.16
CA LEU A 9 13.44 0.23 -1.31
C LEU A 9 12.94 1.14 -0.18
N ARG A 10 13.84 1.87 0.46
CA ARG A 10 13.45 2.82 1.51
C ARG A 10 12.59 3.95 0.97
N ALA A 11 12.91 4.44 -0.23
CA ALA A 11 12.11 5.49 -0.86
C ALA A 11 10.68 5.01 -1.13
N ALA A 12 10.54 3.76 -1.57
CA ALA A 12 9.23 3.16 -1.80
C ALA A 12 8.42 3.06 -0.50
N VAL A 13 9.07 2.64 0.59
CA VAL A 13 8.43 2.56 1.90
C VAL A 13 7.94 3.95 2.35
N GLU A 14 8.79 4.97 2.20
CA GLU A 14 8.41 6.34 2.58
C GLU A 14 7.22 6.83 1.77
N LYS A 15 7.20 6.58 0.47
CA LYS A 15 6.07 6.95 -0.39
C LYS A 15 4.79 6.24 0.04
N ALA A 16 4.90 4.95 0.34
CA ALA A 16 3.74 4.17 0.76
C ALA A 16 3.19 4.68 2.08
N GLU A 17 4.05 5.03 3.03
CA GLU A 17 3.62 5.55 4.32
C GLU A 17 2.91 6.90 4.18
N VAL A 18 3.43 7.79 3.34
CA VAL A 18 2.80 9.09 3.09
C VAL A 18 1.41 8.89 2.45
N PHE A 19 1.33 7.96 1.51
CA PHE A 19 0.07 7.63 0.84
C PHE A 19 -0.95 7.06 1.84
N LEU A 20 -0.53 6.10 2.67
CA LEU A 20 -1.42 5.48 3.65
C LEU A 20 -1.82 6.46 4.76
N ASP A 21 -0.96 7.43 5.10
CA ASP A 21 -1.33 8.52 6.00
C ASP A 21 -2.51 9.30 5.43
N ALA A 22 -2.47 9.61 4.14
CA ALA A 22 -3.56 10.33 3.49
C ALA A 22 -4.86 9.51 3.49
N ILE A 23 -4.75 8.20 3.24
CA ILE A 23 -5.90 7.28 3.31
C ILE A 23 -6.52 7.30 4.71
N GLU A 24 -5.68 7.15 5.73
CA GLU A 24 -6.13 7.11 7.12
C GLU A 24 -6.84 8.39 7.53
N LYS A 25 -6.36 9.53 7.03
CA LYS A 25 -6.93 10.84 7.33
C LYS A 25 -8.08 11.21 6.41
N HIS A 26 -8.45 10.32 5.50
CA HIS A 26 -9.53 10.54 4.53
C HIS A 26 -9.24 11.73 3.59
N GLU A 27 -7.97 11.97 3.31
CA GLU A 27 -7.55 13.01 2.38
C GLU A 27 -7.49 12.42 0.96
N TRP A 28 -8.67 12.17 0.40
CA TRP A 28 -8.81 11.38 -0.83
C TRP A 28 -8.17 12.03 -2.05
N GLN A 29 -8.30 13.36 -2.17
CA GLN A 29 -7.67 14.07 -3.29
C GLN A 29 -6.15 14.01 -3.20
N LYS A 30 -5.63 14.17 -2.00
CA LYS A 30 -4.18 14.05 -1.77
C LYS A 30 -3.70 12.65 -2.08
N ALA A 31 -4.46 11.63 -1.65
CA ALA A 31 -4.11 10.24 -1.93
C ALA A 31 -4.09 9.97 -3.43
N GLU A 32 -5.07 10.48 -4.16
CA GLU A 32 -5.09 10.36 -5.62
C GLU A 32 -3.84 10.98 -6.25
N GLU A 33 -3.46 12.17 -5.81
CA GLU A 33 -2.26 12.85 -6.32
C GLU A 33 -0.99 12.06 -6.01
N LEU A 34 -0.91 11.50 -4.80
CA LEU A 34 0.24 10.69 -4.39
C LEU A 34 0.34 9.38 -5.17
N ALA A 35 -0.81 8.80 -5.54
CA ALA A 35 -0.83 7.59 -6.36
C ALA A 35 -0.27 7.88 -7.75
N GLY A 36 -0.56 9.06 -8.30
CA GLY A 36 -0.01 9.51 -9.56
C GLY A 36 -0.73 8.96 -10.79
N PRO A 37 -0.32 9.41 -11.98
CA PRO A 37 -1.06 9.12 -13.20
C PRO A 37 -0.97 7.66 -13.68
N ARG A 38 0.06 6.92 -13.26
CA ARG A 38 0.23 5.53 -13.69
C ARG A 38 -0.75 4.59 -13.02
N ALA A 39 -1.26 4.96 -11.86
CA ALA A 39 -2.30 4.19 -11.18
C ALA A 39 -3.65 4.35 -11.90
N GLY A 40 -3.80 5.40 -12.67
CA GLY A 40 -4.97 5.64 -13.50
C GLY A 40 -6.24 5.86 -12.70
N TRP A 41 -7.36 5.68 -13.39
CA TRP A 41 -8.68 5.87 -12.80
C TRP A 41 -9.00 4.91 -11.66
N GLN A 42 -8.25 3.81 -11.56
CA GLN A 42 -8.49 2.79 -10.52
C GLN A 42 -8.20 3.30 -9.11
N LEU A 43 -7.37 4.33 -8.99
CA LEU A 43 -6.98 4.89 -7.70
C LEU A 43 -7.33 6.38 -7.62
N ASP A 44 -8.46 6.77 -8.21
CA ASP A 44 -8.98 8.12 -8.02
C ASP A 44 -9.59 8.27 -6.63
N ALA A 45 -9.88 9.51 -6.24
CA ALA A 45 -10.36 9.83 -4.90
C ALA A 45 -11.62 9.04 -4.51
N GLU A 46 -12.57 8.90 -5.44
CA GLU A 46 -13.82 8.19 -5.17
C GLU A 46 -13.58 6.70 -4.93
N ARG A 47 -12.76 6.09 -5.76
CA ARG A 47 -12.46 4.66 -5.62
C ARG A 47 -11.63 4.36 -4.40
N LEU A 48 -10.72 5.26 -4.04
CA LEU A 48 -9.95 5.11 -2.81
C LEU A 48 -10.86 5.18 -1.59
N ALA A 49 -11.80 6.12 -1.58
CA ALA A 49 -12.77 6.23 -0.48
C ALA A 49 -13.64 4.99 -0.39
N ASP A 50 -14.10 4.46 -1.53
CA ASP A 50 -14.93 3.26 -1.57
C ASP A 50 -14.16 2.03 -1.07
N ALA A 51 -12.91 1.89 -1.51
CA ALA A 51 -12.07 0.77 -1.08
C ALA A 51 -11.84 0.81 0.43
N TRP A 52 -11.56 1.99 0.98
CA TRP A 52 -11.35 2.15 2.41
C TRP A 52 -12.63 1.87 3.20
N ALA A 53 -13.79 2.29 2.68
CA ALA A 53 -15.07 1.98 3.31
C ALA A 53 -15.28 0.47 3.41
N GLN A 54 -14.86 -0.29 2.40
CA GLN A 54 -14.95 -1.75 2.43
C GLN A 54 -14.01 -2.36 3.46
N VAL A 55 -12.80 -1.79 3.60
CA VAL A 55 -11.84 -2.23 4.61
C VAL A 55 -12.43 -2.04 6.02
N ILE A 56 -13.01 -0.87 6.27
CA ILE A 56 -13.64 -0.57 7.56
C ILE A 56 -14.83 -1.50 7.81
N ALA A 57 -15.63 -1.79 6.77
CA ALA A 57 -16.77 -2.69 6.90
C ALA A 57 -16.35 -4.10 7.29
N LEU A 58 -15.17 -4.55 6.81
CA LEU A 58 -14.66 -5.88 7.11
C LEU A 58 -13.96 -5.96 8.47
N GLY A 59 -13.14 -4.98 8.78
CA GLY A 59 -12.23 -5.04 9.92
C GLY A 59 -12.57 -4.14 11.10
N GLY A 60 -13.55 -3.27 10.95
CA GLY A 60 -13.82 -2.25 11.95
C GLY A 60 -12.86 -1.08 11.79
N GLU A 61 -12.74 -0.25 12.81
CA GLU A 61 -11.86 0.91 12.76
C GLU A 61 -10.39 0.49 12.80
N LEU A 62 -9.55 1.25 12.14
CA LEU A 62 -8.11 1.05 12.21
C LEU A 62 -7.60 1.49 13.57
N GLU A 63 -6.95 0.58 14.29
CA GLU A 63 -6.39 0.89 15.60
C GLU A 63 -4.96 1.39 15.51
N ARG A 64 -4.14 0.74 14.66
CA ARG A 64 -2.79 1.21 14.39
C ARG A 64 -2.24 0.53 13.15
N ARG A 65 -1.20 1.12 12.58
CA ARG A 65 -0.46 0.53 11.47
C ARG A 65 0.84 -0.05 12.01
N GLY A 66 1.25 -1.18 11.43
CA GLY A 66 2.47 -1.85 11.83
C GLY A 66 3.68 -1.39 11.02
N THR A 67 4.80 -2.09 11.22
CA THR A 67 6.05 -1.78 10.52
C THR A 67 5.97 -2.26 9.07
N PRO A 68 6.21 -1.38 8.10
CA PRO A 68 6.18 -1.78 6.70
C PRO A 68 7.39 -2.63 6.33
N THR A 69 7.19 -3.53 5.37
CA THR A 69 8.26 -4.30 4.76
C THR A 69 8.26 -4.05 3.27
N SER A 70 9.42 -4.24 2.64
CA SER A 70 9.54 -4.06 1.20
C SER A 70 10.16 -5.30 0.57
N LEU A 71 9.78 -5.56 -0.67
CA LEU A 71 10.26 -6.71 -1.41
C LEU A 71 10.48 -6.29 -2.87
N ALA A 72 11.67 -6.60 -3.39
CA ALA A 72 11.99 -6.37 -4.78
C ALA A 72 11.58 -7.58 -5.61
N LEU A 73 10.83 -7.34 -6.66
CA LEU A 73 10.43 -8.37 -7.60
C LEU A 73 11.17 -8.16 -8.93
N SER A 74 11.08 -9.14 -9.81
CA SER A 74 11.71 -9.04 -11.14
C SER A 74 11.12 -7.85 -11.90
N GLY A 75 11.90 -7.28 -12.80
CA GLY A 75 11.48 -6.13 -13.59
C GLY A 75 11.60 -4.80 -12.89
N GLY A 76 12.23 -4.76 -11.72
CA GLY A 76 12.42 -3.52 -10.97
C GLY A 76 11.20 -3.09 -10.16
N VAL A 77 10.22 -3.98 -10.03
CA VAL A 77 9.01 -3.70 -9.22
C VAL A 77 9.36 -3.82 -7.74
N VAL A 78 8.86 -2.89 -6.95
CA VAL A 78 8.98 -2.92 -5.49
C VAL A 78 7.58 -3.03 -4.91
N VAL A 79 7.40 -3.98 -3.99
CA VAL A 79 6.14 -4.14 -3.27
C VAL A 79 6.38 -3.76 -1.82
N VAL A 80 5.55 -2.87 -1.29
CA VAL A 80 5.57 -2.49 0.12
C VAL A 80 4.32 -3.06 0.77
N GLU A 81 4.49 -3.74 1.90
CA GLU A 81 3.37 -4.27 2.67
C GLU A 81 3.40 -3.65 4.06
N GLU A 82 2.27 -3.12 4.49
CA GLU A 82 2.15 -2.50 5.80
C GLU A 82 0.99 -3.13 6.54
N PRO A 83 1.23 -3.68 7.75
CA PRO A 83 0.16 -4.25 8.55
C PRO A 83 -0.83 -3.19 8.99
N LEU A 84 -2.11 -3.55 8.96
CA LEU A 84 -3.20 -2.71 9.43
C LEU A 84 -3.91 -3.49 10.54
N TYR A 85 -3.73 -3.03 11.78
CA TYR A 85 -4.36 -3.68 12.92
C TYR A 85 -5.71 -3.02 13.18
N MET A 86 -6.77 -3.74 12.80
CA MET A 86 -8.14 -3.25 12.88
C MET A 86 -8.82 -3.83 14.12
N GLU A 87 -9.98 -3.29 14.48
CA GLU A 87 -10.74 -3.77 15.65
C GLU A 87 -11.06 -5.26 15.59
N ALA A 88 -11.48 -5.74 14.42
CA ALA A 88 -12.00 -7.09 14.26
C ALA A 88 -11.13 -8.00 13.41
N ALA A 89 -10.09 -7.49 12.78
CA ALA A 89 -9.24 -8.30 11.88
C ALA A 89 -7.91 -7.62 11.65
N ASP A 90 -6.90 -8.41 11.31
CA ASP A 90 -5.61 -7.89 10.88
C ASP A 90 -5.54 -7.99 9.37
N LEU A 91 -5.27 -6.87 8.73
CA LEU A 91 -5.15 -6.77 7.29
C LEU A 91 -3.75 -6.27 6.91
N VAL A 92 -3.47 -6.26 5.62
CA VAL A 92 -2.23 -5.72 5.08
C VAL A 92 -2.57 -4.83 3.89
N ALA A 93 -1.98 -3.64 3.87
CA ALA A 93 -2.00 -2.79 2.69
C ALA A 93 -0.78 -3.16 1.84
N ARG A 94 -1.01 -3.57 0.60
CA ARG A 94 0.06 -3.90 -0.34
C ARG A 94 0.07 -2.84 -1.44
N VAL A 95 1.20 -2.13 -1.55
CA VAL A 95 1.36 -1.08 -2.54
C VAL A 95 2.51 -1.45 -3.47
N SER A 96 2.28 -1.42 -4.77
CA SER A 96 3.31 -1.77 -5.76
C SER A 96 3.75 -0.54 -6.52
N TYR A 97 5.06 -0.45 -6.74
CA TYR A 97 5.69 0.61 -7.54
C TYR A 97 6.47 -0.02 -8.68
N ASN A 98 6.42 0.61 -9.85
CA ASN A 98 7.23 0.15 -10.98
C ASN A 98 8.67 0.67 -10.84
N ARG A 99 9.53 0.30 -11.80
CA ARG A 99 10.95 0.68 -11.78
C ARG A 99 11.17 2.20 -11.84
N ASP A 100 10.19 2.96 -12.33
CA ASP A 100 10.27 4.41 -12.40
C ASP A 100 9.79 5.07 -11.11
N GLY A 101 9.34 4.28 -10.14
CA GLY A 101 8.85 4.77 -8.87
C GLY A 101 7.40 5.19 -8.86
N ASP A 102 6.67 4.85 -9.92
CA ASP A 102 5.23 5.15 -10.01
C ASP A 102 4.42 4.05 -9.35
N MET A 103 3.39 4.44 -8.62
CA MET A 103 2.47 3.47 -8.03
C MET A 103 1.66 2.80 -9.14
N VAL A 104 1.61 1.48 -9.13
CA VAL A 104 0.91 0.70 -10.14
C VAL A 104 -0.13 -0.24 -9.54
N GLY A 105 -0.24 -0.32 -8.24
CA GLY A 105 -1.28 -1.14 -7.61
C GLY A 105 -1.42 -0.90 -6.13
N LEU A 106 -2.62 -1.14 -5.64
CA LEU A 106 -2.96 -1.07 -4.21
C LEU A 106 -3.95 -2.19 -3.91
N TRP A 107 -3.66 -2.97 -2.87
CA TRP A 107 -4.55 -4.03 -2.41
C TRP A 107 -4.63 -4.01 -0.89
N PHE A 108 -5.81 -4.33 -0.37
CA PHE A 108 -6.00 -4.59 1.05
C PHE A 108 -6.33 -6.07 1.19
N LEU A 109 -5.51 -6.80 1.93
CA LEU A 109 -5.56 -8.26 1.97
C LEU A 109 -5.59 -8.75 3.41
N PRO A 110 -6.11 -9.96 3.66
CA PRO A 110 -5.94 -10.58 4.98
C PRO A 110 -4.45 -10.75 5.29
N SER A 111 -4.08 -10.61 6.56
CA SER A 111 -2.65 -10.68 6.93
C SER A 111 -2.01 -12.02 6.58
N ALA A 112 -2.80 -13.10 6.53
CA ALA A 112 -2.29 -14.41 6.13
C ALA A 112 -1.81 -14.48 4.68
N GLN A 113 -2.13 -13.47 3.86
CA GLN A 113 -1.74 -13.43 2.44
C GLN A 113 -0.56 -12.52 2.16
N THR A 114 0.19 -12.12 3.20
CA THR A 114 1.38 -11.30 2.97
C THR A 114 2.45 -12.10 2.26
N LEU A 115 3.21 -11.44 1.38
CA LEU A 115 4.33 -12.07 0.70
C LEU A 115 5.42 -12.48 1.68
N ALA A 116 5.68 -11.65 2.68
CA ALA A 116 6.66 -11.97 3.71
C ALA A 116 6.23 -13.17 4.54
N GLY A 117 4.94 -13.28 4.88
CA GLY A 117 4.40 -14.41 5.65
C GLY A 117 4.45 -15.73 4.91
N GLU A 118 4.34 -15.71 3.60
CA GLU A 118 4.33 -16.91 2.76
C GLU A 118 5.67 -17.63 2.73
N GLN A 119 6.72 -17.00 3.20
CA GLN A 119 8.05 -17.57 3.18
C GLN A 119 8.35 -18.44 4.40
N GLN A 120 7.44 -18.58 5.31
CA GLN A 120 7.63 -19.36 6.52
C GLN A 120 7.13 -20.79 6.39
#